data_19ee18b15db127e48309cf125ac42577
#
_entry.id   19ee18b15db127e48309cf125ac42577
#
_cell.length_a   1.000
_cell.length_b   1.000
_cell.length_c   1.000
_cell.angle_alpha   90.00
_cell.angle_beta   90.00
_cell.angle_gamma   90.00
#
_symmetry.space_group_name_H-M   'P 1'
#
loop_
_entity.id
_entity.type
_entity.pdbx_description
1 polymer ?
#
loop_
_entity_poly.entity_id
_entity_poly.type
_entity_poly.pdbx_seq_one_letter_code
_entity_poly.pdbx_strand_id
1 'polypeptide(L)'
;QVGHHGSSTSTGYLFLNAVLPEMGVISCGTGNKYGHPHEETLSILRDAKVDVYRTDLQGTITIGSDGQNFTVGTEHFVPDSQLNPTDPSSSSTAQQAYIGNVNSKKFHLPTCANLPAEKNQVLFSSYDEAIAAGYTPCASCIK
;
A
#
# COMPACT_ATOMS: atom_id res chain seq x y z
N GLN A 1 -8.38 -9.27 6.24
CA GLN A 1 -8.79 -9.23 4.83
C GLN A 1 -8.73 -7.81 4.31
N VAL A 2 -8.16 -7.63 3.10
CA VAL A 2 -8.09 -6.33 2.43
C VAL A 2 -9.49 -5.91 1.99
N GLY A 3 -9.85 -4.67 2.25
CA GLY A 3 -11.19 -4.15 1.97
C GLY A 3 -11.49 -4.04 0.48
N HIS A 4 -12.76 -4.16 0.12
CA HIS A 4 -13.31 -3.91 -1.22
C HIS A 4 -12.51 -4.59 -2.36
N HIS A 5 -12.12 -5.84 -2.15
CA HIS A 5 -11.38 -6.66 -3.14
C HIS A 5 -10.04 -6.05 -3.60
N GLY A 6 -9.43 -5.19 -2.80
CA GLY A 6 -8.22 -4.47 -3.17
C GLY A 6 -8.47 -3.22 -4.01
N SER A 7 -9.64 -2.61 -3.92
CA SER A 7 -9.90 -1.29 -4.50
C SER A 7 -9.06 -0.21 -3.83
N SER A 8 -8.54 0.75 -4.61
CA SER A 8 -7.81 1.93 -4.11
C SER A 8 -8.63 2.85 -3.18
N THR A 9 -9.94 2.59 -3.04
CA THR A 9 -10.84 3.41 -2.20
C THR A 9 -11.00 2.93 -0.77
N SER A 10 -10.42 1.78 -0.38
CA SER A 10 -10.76 1.14 0.90
C SER A 10 -9.61 0.93 1.87
N THR A 11 -8.40 0.71 1.39
CA THR A 11 -7.24 0.42 2.23
C THR A 11 -6.21 1.52 2.05
N GLY A 12 -6.00 2.32 3.08
CA GLY A 12 -5.07 3.45 3.04
C GLY A 12 -4.01 3.37 4.14
N TYR A 13 -2.98 4.19 4.04
CA TYR A 13 -1.87 4.26 4.98
C TYR A 13 -2.31 4.47 6.44
N LEU A 14 -3.30 5.34 6.67
CA LEU A 14 -3.80 5.59 8.03
C LEU A 14 -4.36 4.32 8.68
N PHE A 15 -5.10 3.52 7.91
CA PHE A 15 -5.64 2.26 8.39
C PHE A 15 -4.52 1.24 8.65
N LEU A 16 -3.59 1.07 7.72
CA LEU A 16 -2.48 0.13 7.87
C LEU A 16 -1.58 0.49 9.05
N ASN A 17 -1.27 1.77 9.24
CA ASN A 17 -0.49 2.23 10.39
C ASN A 17 -1.20 2.05 11.73
N ALA A 18 -2.51 2.09 11.75
CA ALA A 18 -3.28 1.84 12.97
C ALA A 18 -3.39 0.35 13.32
N VAL A 19 -3.45 -0.51 12.28
CA VAL A 19 -3.67 -1.96 12.46
C VAL A 19 -2.35 -2.74 12.48
N LEU A 20 -1.32 -2.26 11.77
CA LEU A 20 -0.01 -2.90 11.58
C LEU A 20 -0.14 -4.39 11.22
N PRO A 21 -0.86 -4.74 10.14
CA PRO A 21 -1.09 -6.12 9.78
C PRO A 21 0.20 -6.76 9.24
N GLU A 22 0.50 -7.98 9.67
CA GLU A 22 1.59 -8.78 9.09
C GLU A 22 1.17 -9.38 7.74
N MET A 23 -0.12 -9.68 7.58
CA MET A 23 -0.66 -10.37 6.41
C MET A 23 -1.93 -9.71 5.90
N GLY A 24 -2.08 -9.68 4.57
CA GLY A 24 -3.27 -9.20 3.86
C GLY A 24 -3.79 -10.21 2.85
N VAL A 25 -5.07 -10.59 2.95
CA VAL A 25 -5.73 -11.45 1.96
C VAL A 25 -6.65 -10.61 1.08
N ILE A 26 -6.43 -10.67 -0.22
CA ILE A 26 -7.26 -10.03 -1.23
C ILE A 26 -8.14 -11.10 -1.89
N SER A 27 -9.45 -10.99 -1.69
CA SER A 27 -10.44 -11.86 -2.32
C SER A 27 -10.97 -11.17 -3.58
N CYS A 28 -10.50 -11.60 -4.74
CA CYS A 28 -10.93 -11.09 -6.04
C CYS A 28 -10.93 -12.21 -7.08
N GLY A 29 -11.69 -12.03 -8.16
CA GLY A 29 -11.76 -13.02 -9.24
C GLY A 29 -10.76 -12.74 -10.35
N THR A 30 -10.23 -13.78 -10.96
CA THR A 30 -9.37 -13.68 -12.15
C THR A 30 -10.11 -12.97 -13.28
N GLY A 31 -9.47 -11.97 -13.89
CA GLY A 31 -10.03 -11.23 -15.00
C GLY A 31 -11.29 -10.41 -14.66
N ASN A 32 -11.45 -10.01 -13.39
CA ASN A 32 -12.58 -9.19 -12.99
C ASN A 32 -12.62 -7.84 -13.74
N LYS A 33 -13.81 -7.41 -14.10
CA LYS A 33 -14.04 -6.19 -14.91
C LYS A 33 -13.70 -4.87 -14.20
N TYR A 34 -13.41 -4.93 -12.90
CA TYR A 34 -13.11 -3.74 -12.09
C TYR A 34 -11.61 -3.47 -12.00
N GLY A 35 -10.77 -4.39 -12.50
CA GLY A 35 -9.31 -4.28 -12.41
C GLY A 35 -8.75 -4.49 -11.01
N HIS A 36 -9.51 -5.14 -10.11
CA HIS A 36 -9.04 -5.43 -8.75
C HIS A 36 -8.07 -6.62 -8.72
N PRO A 37 -7.06 -6.58 -7.83
CA PRO A 37 -6.71 -5.45 -6.97
C PRO A 37 -6.05 -4.33 -7.76
N HIS A 38 -6.31 -3.08 -7.37
CA HIS A 38 -5.64 -1.92 -7.95
C HIS A 38 -4.18 -1.85 -7.53
N GLU A 39 -3.31 -1.37 -8.43
CA GLU A 39 -1.88 -1.25 -8.16
C GLU A 39 -1.58 -0.31 -6.99
N GLU A 40 -2.38 0.74 -6.81
CA GLU A 40 -2.26 1.64 -5.66
C GLU A 40 -2.42 0.91 -4.33
N THR A 41 -3.35 -0.06 -4.25
CA THR A 41 -3.53 -0.86 -3.04
C THR A 41 -2.37 -1.83 -2.83
N LEU A 42 -1.88 -2.46 -3.88
CA LEU A 42 -0.71 -3.34 -3.81
C LEU A 42 0.53 -2.56 -3.39
N SER A 43 0.73 -1.36 -3.92
CA SER A 43 1.84 -0.47 -3.54
C SER A 43 1.81 -0.11 -2.06
N ILE A 44 0.65 0.28 -1.53
CA ILE A 44 0.48 0.62 -0.11
C ILE A 44 0.77 -0.59 0.80
N LEU A 45 0.32 -1.79 0.43
CA LEU A 45 0.58 -3.01 1.18
C LEU A 45 2.06 -3.38 1.16
N ARG A 46 2.72 -3.21 0.02
CA ARG A 46 4.16 -3.43 -0.18
C ARG A 46 5.00 -2.48 0.68
N ASP A 47 4.67 -1.18 0.66
CA ASP A 47 5.34 -0.17 1.47
C ASP A 47 5.19 -0.46 2.97
N ALA A 48 4.03 -0.97 3.38
CA ALA A 48 3.75 -1.40 4.76
C ALA A 48 4.34 -2.77 5.10
N LYS A 49 5.06 -3.43 4.17
CA LYS A 49 5.67 -4.77 4.33
C LYS A 49 4.66 -5.85 4.73
N VAL A 50 3.46 -5.77 4.21
CA VAL A 50 2.39 -6.75 4.44
C VAL A 50 2.56 -7.92 3.48
N ASP A 51 2.60 -9.14 3.99
CA ASP A 51 2.59 -10.35 3.17
C ASP A 51 1.23 -10.49 2.48
N VAL A 52 1.22 -10.46 1.14
CA VAL A 52 -0.01 -10.42 0.35
C VAL A 52 -0.36 -11.79 -0.21
N TYR A 53 -1.61 -12.21 0.00
CA TYR A 53 -2.20 -13.40 -0.59
C TYR A 53 -3.40 -13.01 -1.46
N ARG A 54 -3.55 -13.62 -2.65
CA ARG A 54 -4.54 -13.24 -3.65
C ARG A 54 -5.29 -14.45 -4.18
N THR A 55 -6.62 -14.45 -4.08
CA THR A 55 -7.45 -15.58 -4.57
C THR A 55 -7.49 -15.69 -6.09
N ASP A 56 -7.27 -14.60 -6.82
CA ASP A 56 -7.24 -14.60 -8.30
C ASP A 56 -6.00 -15.31 -8.88
N LEU A 57 -4.93 -15.41 -8.08
CA LEU A 57 -3.67 -16.09 -8.48
C LEU A 57 -3.45 -17.42 -7.74
N GLN A 58 -3.80 -17.48 -6.45
CA GLN A 58 -3.49 -18.62 -5.58
C GLN A 58 -4.67 -19.57 -5.37
N GLY A 59 -5.86 -19.26 -5.90
CA GLY A 59 -7.06 -20.05 -5.67
C GLY A 59 -7.56 -19.94 -4.24
N THR A 60 -7.90 -21.09 -3.65
CA THR A 60 -8.37 -21.14 -2.25
C THR A 60 -7.23 -20.85 -1.28
N ILE A 61 -7.47 -19.92 -0.36
CA ILE A 61 -6.53 -19.57 0.71
C ILE A 61 -7.14 -20.02 2.03
N THR A 62 -6.43 -20.88 2.75
CA THR A 62 -6.81 -21.40 4.06
C THR A 62 -5.88 -20.85 5.13
N ILE A 63 -6.43 -20.25 6.18
CA ILE A 63 -5.68 -19.73 7.30
C ILE A 63 -6.08 -20.51 8.56
N GLY A 64 -5.10 -21.12 9.21
CA GLY A 64 -5.23 -21.75 10.51
C GLY A 64 -4.56 -20.89 11.58
N SER A 65 -5.13 -20.86 12.79
CA SER A 65 -4.53 -20.19 13.94
C SER A 65 -4.70 -21.02 15.20
N ASP A 66 -3.67 -21.05 16.02
CA ASP A 66 -3.68 -21.62 17.38
C ASP A 66 -3.86 -20.55 18.48
N GLY A 67 -4.07 -19.28 18.05
CA GLY A 67 -4.21 -18.12 18.94
C GLY A 67 -2.90 -17.38 19.20
N GLN A 68 -1.75 -17.93 18.82
CA GLN A 68 -0.42 -17.32 18.92
C GLN A 68 0.27 -17.25 17.56
N ASN A 69 0.11 -18.29 16.76
CA ASN A 69 0.69 -18.42 15.44
C ASN A 69 -0.42 -18.60 14.41
N PHE A 70 -0.09 -18.33 13.16
CA PHE A 70 -0.97 -18.68 12.04
C PHE A 70 -0.20 -19.45 10.96
N THR A 71 -0.92 -20.26 10.22
CA THR A 71 -0.44 -20.99 9.06
C THR A 71 -1.27 -20.61 7.86
N VAL A 72 -0.64 -20.49 6.70
CA VAL A 72 -1.33 -20.19 5.44
C VAL A 72 -1.10 -21.34 4.46
N GLY A 73 -2.19 -21.87 3.91
CA GLY A 73 -2.17 -22.82 2.81
C GLY A 73 -2.86 -22.20 1.59
N THR A 74 -2.27 -22.39 0.41
CA THR A 74 -2.82 -21.92 -0.87
C THR A 74 -2.98 -23.09 -1.83
N GLU A 75 -3.99 -23.02 -2.69
CA GLU A 75 -4.24 -24.05 -3.71
C GLU A 75 -3.13 -24.08 -4.78
N HIS A 76 -2.63 -22.88 -5.14
CA HIS A 76 -1.54 -22.74 -6.09
C HIS A 76 -0.38 -21.97 -5.48
N PHE A 77 0.84 -22.44 -5.69
CA PHE A 77 2.03 -21.69 -5.34
C PHE A 77 2.26 -20.57 -6.35
N VAL A 78 2.40 -19.36 -5.87
CA VAL A 78 2.73 -18.17 -6.66
C VAL A 78 3.84 -17.40 -5.94
N PRO A 79 4.97 -17.09 -6.60
CA PRO A 79 6.04 -16.32 -5.97
C PRO A 79 5.58 -14.90 -5.59
N ASP A 80 6.12 -14.35 -4.51
CA ASP A 80 5.78 -13.02 -3.98
C ASP A 80 5.86 -11.90 -5.02
N SER A 81 6.82 -12.00 -5.95
CA SER A 81 6.98 -11.06 -7.06
C SER A 81 5.76 -10.99 -8.00
N GLN A 82 4.90 -12.00 -8.00
CA GLN A 82 3.65 -12.00 -8.78
C GLN A 82 2.43 -11.63 -7.93
N LEU A 83 2.48 -11.90 -6.62
CA LEU A 83 1.40 -11.56 -5.68
C LEU A 83 1.33 -10.06 -5.43
N ASN A 84 2.49 -9.46 -5.32
CA ASN A 84 2.67 -8.03 -5.10
C ASN A 84 3.80 -7.53 -5.99
N PRO A 85 3.60 -7.48 -7.33
CA PRO A 85 4.65 -7.15 -8.28
C PRO A 85 5.21 -5.77 -7.97
N THR A 86 6.54 -5.69 -7.92
CA THR A 86 7.21 -4.39 -8.00
C THR A 86 6.96 -3.85 -9.38
N ASP A 87 6.47 -2.62 -9.48
CA ASP A 87 6.25 -1.94 -10.75
C ASP A 87 7.52 -2.08 -11.64
N PRO A 88 7.43 -2.63 -12.85
CA PRO A 88 8.59 -2.76 -13.75
C PRO A 88 9.21 -1.41 -14.12
N SER A 89 8.55 -0.28 -13.84
CA SER A 89 9.13 1.06 -13.88
C SER A 89 10.10 1.34 -12.74
N SER A 90 10.18 0.48 -11.72
CA SER A 90 10.99 0.62 -10.51
C SER A 90 12.41 0.08 -10.64
N SER A 91 12.89 -0.23 -11.84
CA SER A 91 14.32 -0.49 -12.08
C SER A 91 15.07 0.82 -12.31
N SER A 92 14.91 1.76 -11.41
CA SER A 92 15.86 2.80 -11.04
C SER A 92 15.24 3.66 -9.95
N THR A 93 15.74 3.52 -8.70
CA THR A 93 15.84 4.54 -7.66
C THR A 93 14.83 5.72 -7.76
N ALA A 94 13.55 5.48 -7.90
CA ALA A 94 12.52 6.46 -7.64
C ALA A 94 11.92 6.12 -6.27
N GLN A 95 12.62 6.47 -5.21
CA GLN A 95 12.02 6.74 -3.92
C GLN A 95 10.78 7.57 -4.20
N GLN A 96 9.61 7.08 -3.81
CA GLN A 96 8.39 7.86 -3.94
C GLN A 96 8.56 9.06 -3.00
N ALA A 97 9.11 10.14 -3.54
CA ALA A 97 9.40 11.34 -2.78
C ALA A 97 8.07 11.98 -2.40
N TYR A 98 7.84 12.10 -1.11
CA TYR A 98 6.73 12.91 -0.60
C TYR A 98 7.19 14.36 -0.48
N ILE A 99 6.30 15.28 -0.82
CA ILE A 99 6.58 16.71 -0.78
C ILE A 99 5.87 17.32 0.43
N GLY A 100 6.63 17.63 1.46
CA GLY A 100 6.14 18.28 2.66
C GLY A 100 6.03 19.79 2.48
N ASN A 101 5.04 20.40 3.12
CA ASN A 101 4.89 21.84 3.23
C ASN A 101 5.37 22.30 4.60
N VAL A 102 6.47 23.03 4.66
CA VAL A 102 7.09 23.48 5.92
C VAL A 102 6.17 24.35 6.78
N ASN A 103 5.21 25.05 6.16
CA ASN A 103 4.28 25.95 6.86
C ASN A 103 3.08 25.21 7.44
N SER A 104 2.44 24.34 6.64
CA SER A 104 1.22 23.62 7.06
C SER A 104 1.50 22.29 7.73
N LYS A 105 2.76 21.83 7.71
CA LYS A 105 3.17 20.50 8.18
C LYS A 105 2.34 19.35 7.57
N LYS A 106 1.96 19.53 6.31
CA LYS A 106 1.31 18.49 5.52
C LYS A 106 2.26 17.99 4.43
N PHE A 107 2.20 16.70 4.15
CA PHE A 107 2.95 16.14 3.02
C PHE A 107 1.99 15.57 1.97
N HIS A 108 2.46 15.57 0.73
CA HIS A 108 1.68 15.32 -0.48
C HIS A 108 2.41 14.33 -1.38
N LEU A 109 1.66 13.64 -2.23
CA LEU A 109 2.25 12.95 -3.38
C LEU A 109 2.72 13.99 -4.43
N PRO A 110 3.75 13.71 -5.22
CA PRO A 110 4.23 14.60 -6.29
C PRO A 110 3.15 14.97 -7.32
N THR A 111 2.14 14.12 -7.46
CA THR A 111 1.01 14.32 -8.38
C THR A 111 -0.15 15.11 -7.76
N CYS A 112 -0.01 15.59 -6.52
CA CYS A 112 -1.07 16.33 -5.84
C CYS A 112 -1.30 17.70 -6.49
N ALA A 113 -2.56 18.03 -6.78
CA ALA A 113 -2.94 19.36 -7.33
C ALA A 113 -2.69 20.52 -6.34
N ASN A 114 -2.49 20.23 -5.05
CA ASN A 114 -2.30 21.22 -3.98
C ASN A 114 -0.86 21.21 -3.45
N LEU A 115 0.12 21.09 -4.32
CA LEU A 115 1.53 21.17 -3.91
C LEU A 115 1.88 22.56 -3.36
N PRO A 116 2.74 22.64 -2.32
CA PRO A 116 3.26 23.93 -1.85
C PRO A 116 4.19 24.57 -2.89
N ALA A 117 4.37 25.87 -2.79
CA ALA A 117 5.37 26.58 -3.60
C ALA A 117 6.78 26.01 -3.32
N GLU A 118 7.65 25.94 -4.33
CA GLU A 118 8.97 25.31 -4.26
C GLU A 118 9.80 25.73 -3.04
N LYS A 119 9.77 27.02 -2.68
CA LYS A 119 10.46 27.58 -1.50
C LYS A 119 9.98 27.03 -0.16
N ASN A 120 8.82 26.39 -0.14
CA ASN A 120 8.19 25.83 1.07
C ASN A 120 8.14 24.31 1.03
N GLN A 121 8.83 23.68 0.07
CA GLN A 121 8.87 22.24 -0.06
C GLN A 121 10.02 21.64 0.76
N VAL A 122 9.74 20.48 1.34
CA VAL A 122 10.74 19.55 1.88
C VAL A 122 10.45 18.17 1.32
N LEU A 123 11.49 17.46 0.91
CA LEU A 123 11.35 16.12 0.33
C LEU A 123 11.54 15.05 1.41
N PHE A 124 10.68 14.03 1.38
CA PHE A 124 10.79 12.83 2.19
C PHE A 124 10.89 11.62 1.29
N SER A 125 11.77 10.69 1.65
CA SER A 125 11.99 9.46 0.89
C SER A 125 10.91 8.39 1.17
N SER A 126 10.18 8.55 2.27
CA SER A 126 9.13 7.63 2.67
C SER A 126 8.01 8.32 3.46
N TYR A 127 6.87 7.65 3.55
CA TYR A 127 5.74 8.06 4.38
C TYR A 127 6.14 8.17 5.86
N ASP A 128 6.85 7.16 6.37
CA ASP A 128 7.27 7.09 7.76
C ASP A 128 8.25 8.20 8.12
N GLU A 129 9.14 8.57 7.20
CA GLU A 129 10.05 9.69 7.38
C GLU A 129 9.29 11.01 7.54
N ALA A 130 8.24 11.22 6.74
CA ALA A 130 7.41 12.40 6.84
C ALA A 130 6.63 12.46 8.17
N ILE A 131 6.09 11.32 8.63
CA ILE A 131 5.42 11.22 9.94
C ILE A 131 6.42 11.46 11.08
N ALA A 132 7.59 10.84 11.04
CA ALA A 132 8.64 11.01 12.05
C ALA A 132 9.13 12.47 12.14
N ALA A 133 9.12 13.19 11.02
CA ALA A 133 9.41 14.62 10.94
C ALA A 133 8.25 15.52 11.42
N GLY A 134 7.13 14.95 11.90
CA GLY A 134 5.98 15.66 12.42
C GLY A 134 5.03 16.21 11.35
N TYR A 135 5.03 15.63 10.16
CA TYR A 135 4.10 16.01 9.09
C TYR A 135 2.89 15.09 9.07
N THR A 136 1.77 15.60 8.59
CA THR A 136 0.53 14.84 8.43
C THR A 136 0.18 14.66 6.96
N PRO A 137 -0.43 13.53 6.57
CA PRO A 137 -0.78 13.28 5.18
C PRO A 137 -1.86 14.26 4.69
N CYS A 138 -1.75 14.64 3.43
CA CYS A 138 -2.77 15.46 2.76
C CYS A 138 -3.99 14.59 2.41
N ALA A 139 -5.15 14.86 3.00
CA ALA A 139 -6.38 14.10 2.77
C ALA A 139 -6.91 14.15 1.31
N SER A 140 -6.36 15.02 0.47
CA SER A 140 -6.77 15.14 -0.93
C SER A 140 -6.02 14.17 -1.85
N CYS A 141 -4.80 13.75 -1.50
CA CYS A 141 -3.97 12.87 -2.34
C CYS A 141 -3.47 11.62 -1.61
N ILE A 142 -3.52 11.61 -0.28
CA ILE A 142 -3.14 10.46 0.54
C ILE A 142 -4.39 10.09 1.36
N LYS A 143 -5.04 8.99 0.96
CA LYS A 143 -6.27 8.50 1.58
C LYS A 143 -6.01 7.28 2.45
#